data_6f01a9d40cefaaca1bc2794ae8cbc670
#
_entry.id   6f01a9d40cefaaca1bc2794ae8cbc670
#
_cell.length_a   1.000
_cell.length_b   1.000
_cell.length_c   1.000
_cell.angle_alpha   90.00
_cell.angle_beta   90.00
_cell.angle_gamma   90.00
#
_symmetry.space_group_name_H-M   'P 1'
#
loop_
_entity.id
_entity.type
_entity.pdbx_description
1 polymer ?
#
loop_
_entity_poly.entity_id
_entity_poly.type
_entity_poly.pdbx_seq_one_letter_code
_entity_poly.pdbx_strand_id
1 'polypeptide(L)'
;MTSAHCNTFVFAGESPSAALLQGAAETAVVFNAYGPTETAVCATALRYEPANPLHSERAIGTPIANTRIYLLDPQGEPVPVGAVGELYIGGVQVARGYLNRPALTAERFLADPFSAEPGRADVPQRRPGALAAG
;
A
#
# COMPACT_ATOMS: atom_id res chain seq x y z
N MET A 1 1.31 9.46 38.27
CA MET A 1 0.93 8.61 37.12
C MET A 1 1.48 9.26 35.88
N THR A 2 2.55 8.71 35.31
CA THR A 2 3.10 9.18 34.03
C THR A 2 2.13 8.78 32.93
N SER A 3 1.46 9.75 32.33
CA SER A 3 0.63 9.54 31.14
C SER A 3 1.57 9.10 30.00
N ALA A 4 1.37 7.92 29.48
CA ALA A 4 2.07 7.49 28.26
C ALA A 4 1.53 8.33 27.11
N HIS A 5 2.35 9.24 26.57
CA HIS A 5 2.02 10.01 25.39
C HIS A 5 2.35 9.16 24.14
N CYS A 6 1.35 8.86 23.34
CA CYS A 6 1.57 8.29 22.03
C CYS A 6 2.01 9.40 21.08
N ASN A 7 3.23 9.32 20.54
CA ASN A 7 3.79 10.34 19.66
C ASN A 7 3.61 10.02 18.18
N THR A 8 3.10 8.84 17.87
CA THR A 8 2.91 8.38 16.48
C THR A 8 1.68 7.50 16.37
N PHE A 9 0.82 7.77 15.40
CA PHE A 9 -0.28 6.93 15.00
C PHE A 9 -0.05 6.38 13.60
N VAL A 10 -0.34 5.10 13.41
CA VAL A 10 -0.35 4.44 12.10
C VAL A 10 -1.74 3.89 11.86
N PHE A 11 -2.43 4.42 10.86
CA PHE A 11 -3.71 3.91 10.40
C PHE A 11 -3.46 2.92 9.26
N ALA A 12 -3.97 1.71 9.38
CA ALA A 12 -3.81 0.65 8.39
C ALA A 12 -5.03 -0.28 8.35
N GLY A 13 -5.27 -0.93 7.22
CA GLY A 13 -6.36 -1.89 7.02
C GLY A 13 -7.64 -1.27 6.50
N GLU A 14 -8.01 -0.07 6.97
CA GLU A 14 -9.15 0.71 6.49
C GLU A 14 -8.73 2.16 6.28
N SER A 15 -9.38 2.85 5.33
CA SER A 15 -9.15 4.28 5.13
C SER A 15 -9.66 5.07 6.34
N PRO A 16 -8.82 5.83 7.04
CA PRO A 16 -9.26 6.69 8.13
C PRO A 16 -10.13 7.84 7.57
N SER A 17 -11.03 8.38 8.38
CA SER A 17 -11.73 9.60 7.98
C SER A 17 -10.81 10.82 8.03
N ALA A 18 -11.10 11.85 7.22
CA ALA A 18 -10.33 13.11 7.24
C ALA A 18 -10.31 13.75 8.63
N ALA A 19 -11.44 13.72 9.36
CA ALA A 19 -11.53 14.24 10.72
C ALA A 19 -10.61 13.49 11.70
N LEU A 20 -10.49 12.15 11.54
CA LEU A 20 -9.62 11.33 12.37
C LEU A 20 -8.15 11.63 12.11
N LEU A 21 -7.75 11.77 10.82
CA LEU A 21 -6.39 12.15 10.45
C LEU A 21 -6.01 13.52 11.01
N GLN A 22 -6.89 14.51 10.84
CA GLN A 22 -6.68 15.88 11.33
C GLN A 22 -6.56 15.92 12.84
N GLY A 23 -7.51 15.32 13.56
CA GLY A 23 -7.50 15.31 15.02
C GLY A 23 -6.27 14.60 15.60
N ALA A 24 -5.84 13.48 15.02
CA ALA A 24 -4.61 12.80 15.45
C ALA A 24 -3.36 13.63 15.17
N ALA A 25 -3.32 14.36 14.04
CA ALA A 25 -2.17 15.18 13.65
C ALA A 25 -1.96 16.44 14.51
N GLU A 26 -2.95 16.84 15.33
CA GLU A 26 -2.81 17.93 16.29
C GLU A 26 -1.81 17.60 17.41
N THR A 27 -1.67 16.33 17.76
CA THR A 27 -0.90 15.90 18.94
C THR A 27 0.21 14.89 18.64
N ALA A 28 0.25 14.33 17.44
CA ALA A 28 1.15 13.23 17.08
C ALA A 28 1.55 13.25 15.60
N VAL A 29 2.61 12.53 15.28
CA VAL A 29 2.94 12.18 13.89
C VAL A 29 1.97 11.11 13.40
N VAL A 30 1.37 11.31 12.24
CA VAL A 30 0.36 10.42 11.68
C VAL A 30 0.85 9.81 10.38
N PHE A 31 0.68 8.50 10.26
CA PHE A 31 0.89 7.77 9.02
C PHE A 31 -0.41 7.11 8.56
N ASN A 32 -0.73 7.25 7.28
CA ASN A 32 -1.73 6.44 6.58
C ASN A 32 -0.98 5.36 5.82
N ALA A 33 -1.17 4.11 6.20
CA ALA A 33 -0.49 2.96 5.61
C ALA A 33 -1.48 2.07 4.88
N TYR A 34 -1.06 1.55 3.73
CA TYR A 34 -1.88 0.68 2.91
C TYR A 34 -1.13 -0.60 2.53
N GLY A 35 -1.82 -1.70 2.57
CA GLY A 35 -1.36 -3.00 2.11
C GLY A 35 -2.35 -4.09 2.49
N PRO A 36 -2.50 -5.12 1.66
CA PRO A 36 -3.32 -6.29 2.00
C PRO A 36 -2.59 -7.21 2.96
N THR A 37 -3.31 -8.19 3.49
CA THR A 37 -2.76 -9.23 4.36
C THR A 37 -1.61 -9.98 3.68
N GLU A 38 -1.70 -10.20 2.38
CA GLU A 38 -0.72 -10.89 1.55
C GLU A 38 0.65 -10.17 1.48
N THR A 39 0.68 -8.90 1.88
CA THR A 39 1.91 -8.07 1.92
C THR A 39 2.22 -7.54 3.32
N ALA A 40 1.88 -8.31 4.34
CA ALA A 40 2.13 -8.00 5.75
C ALA A 40 1.57 -6.62 6.19
N VAL A 41 0.35 -6.30 5.74
CA VAL A 41 -0.46 -5.13 6.15
C VAL A 41 0.01 -3.78 5.59
N CYS A 42 1.31 -3.57 5.38
CA CYS A 42 1.86 -2.30 4.92
C CYS A 42 2.75 -2.49 3.70
N ALA A 43 2.31 -2.01 2.55
CA ALA A 43 3.09 -1.94 1.32
C ALA A 43 3.47 -0.49 0.98
N THR A 44 2.61 0.47 1.35
CA THR A 44 2.88 1.90 1.21
C THR A 44 2.60 2.64 2.52
N ALA A 45 3.17 3.82 2.67
CA ALA A 45 2.91 4.70 3.80
C ALA A 45 2.97 6.16 3.36
N LEU A 46 2.04 6.94 3.89
CA LEU A 46 1.98 8.39 3.77
C LEU A 46 2.14 9.00 5.17
N ARG A 47 3.17 9.81 5.38
CA ARG A 47 3.19 10.71 6.53
C ARG A 47 2.19 11.83 6.26
N TYR A 48 1.12 11.85 7.04
CA TYR A 48 0.05 12.81 6.84
C TYR A 48 0.47 14.21 7.35
N GLU A 49 0.29 15.20 6.49
CA GLU A 49 0.54 16.61 6.79
C GLU A 49 -0.73 17.41 6.44
N PRO A 50 -1.47 17.94 7.43
CA PRO A 50 -2.75 18.62 7.20
C PRO A 50 -2.68 19.81 6.24
N ALA A 51 -1.52 20.48 6.16
CA ALA A 51 -1.31 21.62 5.26
C ALA A 51 -1.05 21.22 3.79
N ASN A 52 -0.79 19.95 3.51
CA ASN A 52 -0.53 19.48 2.16
C ASN A 52 -1.85 19.07 1.47
N PRO A 53 -2.28 19.77 0.40
CA PRO A 53 -3.55 19.47 -0.27
C PRO A 53 -3.59 18.10 -0.95
N LEU A 54 -2.44 17.46 -1.17
CA LEU A 54 -2.34 16.11 -1.75
C LEU A 54 -2.52 15.02 -0.69
N HIS A 55 -2.45 15.36 0.60
CA HIS A 55 -2.62 14.42 1.70
C HIS A 55 -4.09 14.34 2.10
N SER A 56 -4.75 13.29 1.65
CA SER A 56 -6.14 12.99 1.97
C SER A 56 -6.28 11.60 2.57
N GLU A 57 -7.47 11.28 3.04
CA GLU A 57 -7.82 9.94 3.50
C GLU A 57 -7.67 8.85 2.44
N ARG A 58 -7.63 9.23 1.16
CA ARG A 58 -7.47 8.32 0.01
C ARG A 58 -6.03 8.18 -0.45
N ALA A 59 -5.15 9.08 -0.03
CA ALA A 59 -3.74 9.03 -0.40
C ALA A 59 -3.03 7.93 0.40
N ILE A 60 -2.46 6.96 -0.30
CA ILE A 60 -1.77 5.81 0.31
C ILE A 60 -0.25 6.00 0.39
N GLY A 61 0.28 7.12 -0.12
CA GLY A 61 1.69 7.46 -0.05
C GLY A 61 2.59 6.69 -1.02
N THR A 62 3.82 6.48 -0.60
CA THR A 62 4.88 5.84 -1.39
C THR A 62 5.20 4.43 -0.88
N PRO A 63 5.78 3.56 -1.72
CA PRO A 63 6.22 2.24 -1.29
C PRO A 63 7.18 2.31 -0.09
N ILE A 64 7.01 1.41 0.88
CA ILE A 64 8.00 1.23 1.95
C ILE A 64 9.26 0.54 1.41
N ALA A 65 10.33 0.53 2.20
CA ALA A 65 11.61 -0.06 1.79
C ALA A 65 11.45 -1.51 1.29
N ASN A 66 12.14 -1.84 0.19
CA ASN A 66 12.11 -3.15 -0.47
C ASN A 66 10.73 -3.59 -0.99
N THR A 67 9.83 -2.63 -1.20
CA THR A 67 8.52 -2.81 -1.83
C THR A 67 8.53 -2.19 -3.21
N ARG A 68 7.86 -2.85 -4.15
CA ARG A 68 7.60 -2.34 -5.49
C ARG A 68 6.10 -2.22 -5.69
N ILE A 69 5.67 -1.14 -6.33
CA ILE A 69 4.29 -0.91 -6.71
C ILE A 69 4.25 -0.70 -8.21
N TYR A 70 3.37 -1.42 -8.88
CA TYR A 70 3.11 -1.26 -10.29
C TYR A 70 1.64 -0.93 -10.49
N LEU A 71 1.35 -0.07 -11.45
CA LEU A 71 0.01 0.13 -11.99
C LEU A 71 0.01 -0.42 -13.40
N LEU A 72 -0.72 -1.48 -13.63
CA LEU A 72 -0.73 -2.21 -14.89
C LEU A 72 -2.09 -2.12 -15.55
N ASP A 73 -2.08 -2.16 -16.87
CA ASP A 73 -3.28 -2.31 -17.70
C ASP A 73 -3.73 -3.78 -17.76
N PRO A 74 -4.85 -4.12 -18.44
CA PRO A 74 -5.30 -5.50 -18.59
C PRO A 74 -4.34 -6.41 -19.37
N GLN A 75 -3.37 -5.86 -20.08
CA GLN A 75 -2.33 -6.57 -20.80
C GLN A 75 -1.09 -6.83 -19.94
N GLY A 76 -1.05 -6.25 -18.73
CA GLY A 76 0.08 -6.37 -17.80
C GLY A 76 1.20 -5.35 -18.05
N GLU A 77 0.93 -4.32 -18.87
CA GLU A 77 1.91 -3.27 -19.17
C GLU A 77 1.73 -2.07 -18.22
N PRO A 78 2.82 -1.40 -17.84
CA PRO A 78 2.75 -0.21 -16.98
C PRO A 78 1.92 0.90 -17.63
N VAL A 79 0.96 1.44 -16.88
CA VAL A 79 0.17 2.59 -17.35
C VAL A 79 0.94 3.90 -17.24
N PRO A 80 0.69 4.90 -18.10
CA PRO A 80 1.28 6.22 -17.98
C PRO A 80 0.90 6.92 -16.67
N VAL A 81 1.75 7.86 -16.22
CA VAL A 81 1.47 8.70 -15.04
C VAL A 81 0.13 9.43 -15.21
N GLY A 82 -0.73 9.34 -14.19
CA GLY A 82 -2.08 9.91 -14.19
C GLY A 82 -3.16 8.99 -14.79
N ALA A 83 -2.79 7.86 -15.38
CA ALA A 83 -3.76 6.87 -15.83
C ALA A 83 -4.18 5.92 -14.70
N VAL A 84 -5.35 5.30 -14.86
CA VAL A 84 -5.88 4.29 -13.93
C VAL A 84 -5.36 2.92 -14.37
N GLY A 85 -4.84 2.14 -13.42
CA GLY A 85 -4.41 0.77 -13.62
C GLY A 85 -4.76 -0.11 -12.42
N GLU A 86 -4.59 -1.42 -12.59
CA GLU A 86 -4.66 -2.36 -11.47
C GLU A 86 -3.36 -2.29 -10.67
N LEU A 87 -3.50 -2.23 -9.33
CA LEU A 87 -2.36 -2.14 -8.42
C LEU A 87 -1.74 -3.52 -8.19
N TYR A 88 -0.46 -3.65 -8.47
CA TYR A 88 0.35 -4.83 -8.15
C TYR A 88 1.41 -4.47 -7.13
N ILE A 89 1.61 -5.36 -6.16
CA ILE A 89 2.55 -5.16 -5.06
C ILE A 89 3.57 -6.29 -5.06
N GLY A 90 4.83 -5.93 -5.24
CA GLY A 90 5.98 -6.84 -5.17
C GLY A 90 6.95 -6.48 -4.06
N GLY A 91 7.81 -7.41 -3.71
CA GLY A 91 8.88 -7.16 -2.73
C GLY A 91 9.00 -8.24 -1.66
N VAL A 92 9.89 -7.98 -0.71
CA VAL A 92 10.26 -8.97 0.33
C VAL A 92 9.14 -9.31 1.29
N GLN A 93 8.15 -8.44 1.45
CA GLN A 93 7.00 -8.63 2.35
C GLN A 93 5.86 -9.43 1.72
N VAL A 94 5.93 -9.75 0.42
CA VAL A 94 4.92 -10.60 -0.22
C VAL A 94 4.97 -11.99 0.38
N ALA A 95 3.83 -12.48 0.86
CA ALA A 95 3.70 -13.80 1.45
C ALA A 95 3.98 -14.91 0.41
N ARG A 96 4.28 -16.10 0.87
CA ARG A 96 4.53 -17.27 -0.01
C ARG A 96 3.26 -17.84 -0.64
N GLY A 97 2.11 -17.47 -0.11
CA GLY A 97 0.81 -17.96 -0.57
C GLY A 97 -0.16 -18.25 0.57
N TYR A 98 -1.29 -18.82 0.24
CA TYR A 98 -2.32 -19.25 1.19
C TYR A 98 -2.10 -20.68 1.64
N LEU A 99 -2.15 -20.91 2.96
CA LEU A 99 -1.97 -22.24 3.54
C LEU A 99 -3.01 -23.23 3.00
N ASN A 100 -2.54 -24.37 2.50
CA ASN A 100 -3.38 -25.44 1.95
C ASN A 100 -4.34 -25.00 0.82
N ARG A 101 -3.98 -23.95 0.08
CA ARG A 101 -4.79 -23.41 -1.03
C ARG A 101 -3.92 -23.14 -2.27
N PRO A 102 -3.33 -24.19 -2.89
CA PRO A 102 -2.40 -23.99 -4.00
C PRO A 102 -3.04 -23.35 -5.23
N ALA A 103 -4.28 -23.69 -5.56
CA ALA A 103 -4.98 -23.08 -6.69
C ALA A 103 -5.23 -21.60 -6.50
N LEU A 104 -5.70 -21.17 -5.32
CA LEU A 104 -5.91 -19.77 -5.00
C LEU A 104 -4.57 -19.01 -4.92
N THR A 105 -3.52 -19.67 -4.42
CA THR A 105 -2.17 -19.09 -4.41
C THR A 105 -1.70 -18.82 -5.84
N ALA A 106 -1.82 -19.78 -6.75
CA ALA A 106 -1.42 -19.60 -8.14
C ALA A 106 -2.23 -18.51 -8.87
N GLU A 107 -3.50 -18.30 -8.48
CA GLU A 107 -4.34 -17.23 -9.02
C GLU A 107 -3.93 -15.84 -8.53
N ARG A 108 -3.49 -15.72 -7.27
CA ARG A 108 -3.28 -14.44 -6.60
C ARG A 108 -1.83 -14.01 -6.47
N PHE A 109 -0.91 -14.93 -6.50
CA PHE A 109 0.53 -14.67 -6.41
C PHE A 109 1.17 -14.94 -7.77
N LEU A 110 1.30 -13.88 -8.55
CA LEU A 110 1.85 -13.95 -9.90
C LEU A 110 3.36 -13.74 -9.88
N ALA A 111 4.05 -14.24 -10.91
CA ALA A 111 5.46 -13.92 -11.07
C ALA A 111 5.64 -12.43 -11.35
N ASP A 112 6.62 -11.79 -10.68
CA ASP A 112 6.98 -10.39 -10.92
C ASP A 112 7.77 -10.28 -12.24
N PRO A 113 7.18 -9.77 -13.33
CA PRO A 113 7.86 -9.70 -14.62
C PRO A 113 8.92 -8.61 -14.67
N PHE A 114 8.93 -7.69 -13.70
CA PHE A 114 9.86 -6.56 -13.62
C PHE A 114 10.97 -6.81 -12.60
N SER A 115 10.94 -7.95 -11.90
CA SER A 115 12.00 -8.31 -10.94
C SER A 115 13.18 -9.01 -11.64
N ALA A 116 14.39 -8.54 -11.38
CA ALA A 116 15.59 -9.24 -11.78
C ALA A 116 15.88 -10.51 -10.96
N GLU A 117 15.13 -10.73 -9.87
CA GLU A 117 15.29 -11.88 -8.98
C GLU A 117 14.30 -12.98 -9.35
N PRO A 118 14.75 -14.17 -9.83
CA PRO A 118 13.85 -15.27 -10.15
C PRO A 118 13.05 -15.75 -8.94
N GLY A 119 11.76 -16.04 -9.14
CA GLY A 119 10.89 -16.65 -8.13
C GLY A 119 10.27 -15.66 -7.14
N ARG A 120 10.39 -14.37 -7.33
CA ARG A 120 9.59 -13.38 -6.58
C ARG A 120 8.20 -13.26 -7.17
N ALA A 121 7.22 -13.18 -6.28
CA ALA A 121 5.81 -13.04 -6.64
C ALA A 121 5.31 -11.62 -6.42
N ASP A 122 4.39 -11.19 -7.27
CA ASP A 122 3.55 -10.02 -7.09
C ASP A 122 2.13 -10.43 -6.71
N VAL A 123 1.46 -9.60 -5.93
CA VAL A 123 0.06 -9.80 -5.57
C VAL A 123 -0.79 -8.72 -6.24
N PRO A 124 -1.65 -9.08 -7.21
CA PRO A 124 -2.59 -8.14 -7.78
C PRO A 124 -3.63 -7.74 -6.73
N GLN A 125 -3.83 -6.44 -6.60
CA GLN A 125 -4.90 -5.86 -5.80
C GLN A 125 -5.98 -5.34 -6.73
N ARG A 126 -7.10 -6.06 -6.83
CA ARG A 126 -8.28 -5.58 -7.57
C ARG A 126 -8.96 -4.43 -6.82
N ARG A 127 -8.31 -3.28 -6.79
CA ARG A 127 -8.96 -2.01 -6.47
C ARG A 127 -8.60 -1.04 -7.59
N PRO A 128 -9.58 -0.50 -8.32
CA PRO A 128 -9.32 0.63 -9.20
C PRO A 128 -8.86 1.80 -8.32
N GLY A 129 -7.57 2.04 -8.31
CA GLY A 129 -6.95 3.12 -7.58
C GLY A 129 -6.17 3.98 -8.55
N ALA A 130 -6.56 5.24 -8.71
CA ALA A 130 -5.66 6.22 -9.26
C ALA A 130 -4.64 6.56 -8.16
N LEU A 131 -3.38 6.13 -8.31
CA LEU A 131 -2.27 6.73 -7.59
C LEU A 131 -2.02 8.10 -8.23
N ALA A 132 -2.40 9.17 -7.55
CA ALA A 132 -1.88 10.48 -7.88
C ALA A 132 -0.38 10.45 -7.55
N ALA A 133 0.45 10.52 -8.59
CA ALA A 133 1.87 10.78 -8.41
C ALA A 133 1.99 12.23 -7.93
N GLY A 134 2.52 12.41 -6.72
CA GLY A 134 3.02 13.68 -6.22
C GLY A 134 4.45 13.89 -6.66
#